data_dec67fddd037c23a5ec1427e63e696ad
#
_entry.id   dec67fddd037c23a5ec1427e63e696ad
#
_cell.length_a   1.000
_cell.length_b   1.000
_cell.length_c   1.000
_cell.angle_alpha   90.00
_cell.angle_beta   90.00
_cell.angle_gamma   90.00
#
_symmetry.space_group_name_H-M   'P 1'
#
loop_
_entity.id
_entity.type
_entity.pdbx_description
1 polymer ?
#
loop_
_entity_poly.entity_id
_entity_poly.type
_entity_poly.pdbx_seq_one_letter_code
_entity_poly.pdbx_strand_id
1 'polypeptide(L)'
;METSRLMNNRRSFIIGIKSTKLSPREKNFLRKYKPWGVILFTRNIKDIKQAKQLTTSIRKIFNDDKYPILIDQEGGRVNRLKNIISFENLTSEFFGKKFIKKPKEFNFFYKLFIDKTSYLLKLIGVNINTCPVLDLRKKGSSSIIGDRSFSSNPKIVSKIGDYCINYHHNNGVGTVIKHIPCLLYTSDAADDFTS
;
A
#
# COMPACT_ATOMS: atom_id res chain seq x y z
N MET A 1 18.18 -1.32 -22.32
CA MET A 1 18.41 -2.81 -22.37
C MET A 1 18.86 -3.39 -21.00
N GLU A 2 19.55 -2.67 -20.15
CA GLU A 2 20.07 -3.19 -18.85
C GLU A 2 18.98 -3.44 -17.80
N THR A 3 17.92 -2.66 -17.77
CA THR A 3 16.79 -2.81 -16.84
C THR A 3 15.99 -4.10 -17.04
N SER A 4 15.91 -4.66 -18.26
CA SER A 4 15.20 -5.91 -18.51
C SER A 4 15.95 -7.14 -18.00
N ARG A 5 17.30 -7.10 -17.99
CA ARG A 5 18.15 -8.19 -17.47
C ARG A 5 18.08 -8.33 -15.94
N LEU A 6 17.95 -7.23 -15.20
CA LEU A 6 17.84 -7.25 -13.74
C LEU A 6 16.50 -7.82 -13.25
N MET A 7 15.42 -7.65 -14.03
CA MET A 7 14.10 -8.21 -13.69
C MET A 7 14.01 -9.73 -13.93
N ASN A 8 14.75 -10.29 -14.88
CA ASN A 8 14.65 -11.69 -15.28
C ASN A 8 15.15 -12.71 -14.23
N ASN A 9 15.71 -12.25 -13.11
CA ASN A 9 16.27 -13.14 -12.07
C ASN A 9 15.54 -13.02 -10.72
N ARG A 10 14.35 -12.43 -10.69
CA ARG A 10 13.53 -12.30 -9.48
C ARG A 10 12.41 -13.33 -9.46
N ARG A 11 12.15 -13.88 -8.28
CA ARG A 11 11.04 -14.81 -8.07
C ARG A 11 9.74 -14.07 -7.84
N SER A 12 8.64 -14.63 -8.31
CA SER A 12 7.29 -14.04 -8.29
C SER A 12 6.63 -14.05 -6.90
N PHE A 13 7.31 -13.51 -5.88
CA PHE A 13 6.73 -13.31 -4.56
C PHE A 13 7.24 -12.02 -3.92
N ILE A 14 6.43 -11.50 -2.98
CA ILE A 14 6.73 -10.34 -2.14
C ILE A 14 6.87 -10.83 -0.71
N ILE A 15 7.81 -10.27 0.05
CA ILE A 15 8.05 -10.65 1.44
C ILE A 15 8.05 -9.44 2.36
N GLY A 16 7.50 -9.61 3.57
CA GLY A 16 7.69 -8.68 4.68
C GLY A 16 8.99 -8.94 5.45
N ILE A 17 9.46 -7.96 6.19
CA ILE A 17 10.61 -8.04 7.07
C ILE A 17 10.22 -7.85 8.53
N LYS A 18 11.06 -8.34 9.45
CA LYS A 18 10.72 -8.44 10.87
C LYS A 18 10.76 -7.09 11.59
N SER A 19 11.77 -6.26 11.32
CA SER A 19 12.09 -5.12 12.17
C SER A 19 12.51 -3.88 11.36
N THR A 20 12.97 -2.84 12.05
CA THR A 20 13.47 -1.57 11.51
C THR A 20 14.84 -1.66 10.84
N LYS A 21 15.52 -2.81 10.95
CA LYS A 21 16.81 -3.11 10.30
C LYS A 21 16.80 -4.54 9.79
N LEU A 22 17.52 -4.80 8.68
CA LEU A 22 17.71 -6.15 8.18
C LEU A 22 18.67 -6.93 9.06
N SER A 23 18.23 -8.09 9.55
CA SER A 23 19.10 -9.07 10.21
C SER A 23 20.04 -9.75 9.20
N PRO A 24 21.16 -10.36 9.64
CA PRO A 24 22.02 -11.16 8.75
C PRO A 24 21.25 -12.27 8.02
N ARG A 25 20.33 -12.95 8.72
CA ARG A 25 19.49 -14.00 8.13
C ARG A 25 18.58 -13.46 7.02
N GLU A 26 17.95 -12.31 7.21
CA GLU A 26 17.12 -11.68 6.17
C GLU A 26 17.96 -11.22 4.98
N LYS A 27 19.14 -10.64 5.19
CA LYS A 27 20.05 -10.27 4.10
C LYS A 27 20.45 -11.49 3.26
N ASN A 28 20.78 -12.61 3.90
CA ASN A 28 21.11 -13.85 3.21
C ASN A 28 19.92 -14.43 2.46
N PHE A 29 18.71 -14.38 3.06
CA PHE A 29 17.47 -14.79 2.41
C PHE A 29 17.20 -13.98 1.14
N LEU A 30 17.26 -12.64 1.24
CA LEU A 30 17.02 -11.75 0.11
C LEU A 30 17.99 -12.01 -1.04
N ARG A 31 19.30 -12.19 -0.74
CA ARG A 31 20.31 -12.53 -1.75
C ARG A 31 20.06 -13.87 -2.43
N LYS A 32 19.70 -14.90 -1.64
CA LYS A 32 19.51 -16.27 -2.13
C LYS A 32 18.23 -16.41 -2.96
N TYR A 33 17.11 -15.89 -2.44
CA TYR A 33 15.80 -16.15 -3.04
C TYR A 33 15.30 -15.05 -3.97
N LYS A 34 15.88 -13.87 -3.92
CA LYS A 34 15.62 -12.73 -4.83
C LYS A 34 14.12 -12.46 -5.04
N PRO A 35 13.34 -12.14 -4.00
CA PRO A 35 11.91 -11.79 -4.16
C PRO A 35 11.74 -10.64 -5.15
N TRP A 36 10.55 -10.56 -5.77
CA TRP A 36 10.20 -9.45 -6.66
C TRP A 36 10.18 -8.11 -5.92
N GLY A 37 9.72 -8.11 -4.68
CA GLY A 37 9.65 -6.90 -3.86
C GLY A 37 9.63 -7.19 -2.36
N VAL A 38 9.78 -6.12 -1.58
CA VAL A 38 9.65 -6.14 -0.11
C VAL A 38 8.51 -5.23 0.28
N ILE A 39 7.57 -5.72 1.14
CA ILE A 39 6.50 -4.92 1.71
C ILE A 39 6.82 -4.50 3.14
N LEU A 40 6.64 -3.21 3.45
CA LEU A 40 6.85 -2.63 4.76
C LEU A 40 5.54 -2.50 5.54
N PHE A 41 5.63 -2.70 6.85
CA PHE A 41 4.54 -2.53 7.80
C PHE A 41 4.94 -1.51 8.87
N THR A 42 3.99 -1.11 9.73
CA THR A 42 4.24 -0.16 10.83
C THR A 42 5.46 -0.52 11.67
N ARG A 43 5.69 -1.83 11.94
CA ARG A 43 6.84 -2.32 12.72
C ARG A 43 8.20 -2.02 12.09
N ASN A 44 8.22 -1.70 10.79
CA ASN A 44 9.45 -1.39 10.05
C ASN A 44 9.78 0.11 10.01
N ILE A 45 8.87 0.97 10.50
CA ILE A 45 8.95 2.43 10.36
C ILE A 45 8.92 3.06 11.75
N LYS A 46 10.06 3.60 12.18
CA LYS A 46 10.18 4.40 13.41
C LYS A 46 10.06 5.88 13.10
N ASP A 47 10.86 6.35 12.17
CA ASP A 47 10.94 7.72 11.68
C ASP A 47 11.42 7.73 10.22
N ILE A 48 11.42 8.91 9.58
CA ILE A 48 11.80 9.08 8.17
C ILE A 48 13.25 8.64 7.93
N LYS A 49 14.18 9.04 8.80
CA LYS A 49 15.62 8.75 8.64
C LYS A 49 15.89 7.25 8.71
N GLN A 50 15.33 6.59 9.71
CA GLN A 50 15.51 5.15 9.89
C GLN A 50 14.86 4.37 8.73
N ALA A 51 13.62 4.72 8.32
CA ALA A 51 12.94 4.05 7.23
C ALA A 51 13.70 4.20 5.90
N LYS A 52 14.25 5.39 5.62
CA LYS A 52 15.11 5.62 4.46
C LYS A 52 16.38 4.77 4.50
N GLN A 53 17.03 4.64 5.66
CA GLN A 53 18.20 3.76 5.80
C GLN A 53 17.86 2.29 5.53
N LEU A 54 16.70 1.83 6.00
CA LEU A 54 16.21 0.47 5.75
C LEU A 54 15.99 0.21 4.26
N THR A 55 15.24 1.07 3.58
CA THR A 55 14.96 0.94 2.13
C THR A 55 16.23 1.01 1.29
N THR A 56 17.16 1.90 1.65
CA THR A 56 18.49 1.97 1.02
C THR A 56 19.27 0.67 1.21
N SER A 57 19.22 0.08 2.42
CA SER A 57 19.89 -1.19 2.71
C SER A 57 19.30 -2.36 1.90
N ILE A 58 17.99 -2.36 1.67
CA ILE A 58 17.31 -3.34 0.81
C ILE A 58 17.80 -3.19 -0.63
N ARG A 59 17.78 -1.98 -1.20
CA ARG A 59 18.21 -1.71 -2.58
C ARG A 59 19.67 -2.08 -2.84
N LYS A 60 20.55 -1.82 -1.88
CA LYS A 60 21.96 -2.22 -1.96
C LYS A 60 22.16 -3.73 -2.12
N ILE A 61 21.27 -4.56 -1.56
CA ILE A 61 21.36 -6.03 -1.73
C ILE A 61 21.17 -6.44 -3.20
N PHE A 62 20.28 -5.74 -3.91
CA PHE A 62 19.90 -6.04 -5.29
C PHE A 62 20.66 -5.21 -6.33
N ASN A 63 21.48 -4.25 -5.89
CA ASN A 63 22.12 -3.25 -6.74
C ASN A 63 21.11 -2.61 -7.71
N ASP A 64 19.94 -2.23 -7.18
CA ASP A 64 18.84 -1.68 -7.97
C ASP A 64 18.13 -0.58 -7.19
N ASP A 65 18.31 0.67 -7.61
CA ASP A 65 17.69 1.86 -7.00
C ASP A 65 16.17 1.92 -7.23
N LYS A 66 15.65 1.16 -8.20
CA LYS A 66 14.22 1.04 -8.51
C LYS A 66 13.59 -0.21 -7.92
N TYR A 67 14.34 -0.98 -7.10
CA TYR A 67 13.82 -2.21 -6.49
C TYR A 67 12.44 -1.97 -5.84
N PRO A 68 11.43 -2.83 -6.11
CA PRO A 68 10.08 -2.67 -5.58
C PRO A 68 10.05 -2.72 -4.06
N ILE A 69 9.66 -1.62 -3.44
CA ILE A 69 9.39 -1.53 -2.00
C ILE A 69 7.96 -1.04 -1.85
N LEU A 70 7.14 -1.88 -1.24
CA LEU A 70 5.69 -1.70 -1.14
C LEU A 70 5.29 -1.31 0.28
N ILE A 71 4.09 -0.72 0.39
CA ILE A 71 3.43 -0.41 1.66
C ILE A 71 1.92 -0.42 1.50
N ASP A 72 1.18 -0.76 2.58
CA ASP A 72 -0.27 -0.60 2.68
C ASP A 72 -0.60 0.74 3.36
N GLN A 73 -0.47 1.86 2.69
CA GLN A 73 -0.80 3.16 3.26
C GLN A 73 -2.16 3.63 2.75
N GLU A 74 -3.23 3.20 3.41
CA GLU A 74 -4.62 3.48 3.01
C GLU A 74 -5.20 4.75 3.66
N GLY A 75 -4.71 5.10 4.84
CA GLY A 75 -5.34 6.03 5.77
C GLY A 75 -6.24 5.29 6.78
N GLY A 76 -6.91 6.03 7.67
CA GLY A 76 -7.71 5.44 8.71
C GLY A 76 -6.93 4.45 9.57
N ARG A 77 -7.52 3.30 9.88
CA ARG A 77 -6.89 2.25 10.68
C ARG A 77 -5.72 1.52 9.98
N VAL A 78 -5.61 1.62 8.65
CA VAL A 78 -4.49 1.07 7.88
C VAL A 78 -3.51 2.19 7.55
N ASN A 79 -2.96 2.78 8.60
CA ASN A 79 -1.92 3.81 8.54
C ASN A 79 -0.57 3.25 9.00
N ARG A 80 0.30 2.88 8.04
CA ARG A 80 1.64 2.37 8.33
C ARG A 80 2.61 3.46 8.74
N LEU A 81 2.31 4.72 8.36
CA LEU A 81 3.10 5.92 8.69
C LEU A 81 2.69 6.57 10.03
N LYS A 82 1.93 5.89 10.89
CA LYS A 82 1.38 6.47 12.13
C LYS A 82 2.44 7.06 13.07
N ASN A 83 3.68 6.59 13.02
CA ASN A 83 4.79 7.13 13.81
C ASN A 83 5.36 8.44 13.22
N ILE A 84 4.95 8.82 12.01
CA ILE A 84 5.39 10.03 11.30
C ILE A 84 4.24 11.04 11.20
N ILE A 85 3.04 10.55 10.85
CA ILE A 85 1.86 11.38 10.64
C ILE A 85 0.58 10.60 10.97
N SER A 86 -0.39 11.29 11.58
CA SER A 86 -1.72 10.71 11.77
C SER A 86 -2.61 10.98 10.56
N PHE A 87 -3.12 9.89 9.97
CA PHE A 87 -4.17 9.89 8.96
C PHE A 87 -5.42 9.15 9.45
N GLU A 88 -5.61 9.06 10.76
CA GLU A 88 -6.63 8.23 11.40
C GLU A 88 -8.05 8.56 10.95
N ASN A 89 -8.37 9.82 10.78
CA ASN A 89 -9.70 10.29 10.35
C ASN A 89 -9.87 10.31 8.81
N LEU A 90 -8.82 10.02 8.04
CA LEU A 90 -8.83 10.06 6.58
C LEU A 90 -9.07 8.65 6.02
N THR A 91 -10.26 8.10 6.31
CA THR A 91 -10.67 6.76 5.85
C THR A 91 -11.17 6.80 4.40
N SER A 92 -11.19 5.63 3.73
CA SER A 92 -11.83 5.53 2.41
C SER A 92 -13.32 5.90 2.48
N GLU A 93 -14.02 5.51 3.55
CA GLU A 93 -15.42 5.89 3.77
C GLU A 93 -15.61 7.41 3.87
N PHE A 94 -14.70 8.11 4.59
CA PHE A 94 -14.74 9.58 4.68
C PHE A 94 -14.66 10.20 3.28
N PHE A 95 -13.71 9.76 2.45
CA PHE A 95 -13.58 10.25 1.09
C PHE A 95 -14.75 9.86 0.20
N GLY A 96 -15.30 8.64 0.34
CA GLY A 96 -16.50 8.20 -0.36
C GLY A 96 -17.72 9.07 -0.06
N LYS A 97 -17.96 9.37 1.22
CA LYS A 97 -19.02 10.29 1.66
C LYS A 97 -18.81 11.70 1.10
N LYS A 98 -17.57 12.19 1.10
CA LYS A 98 -17.22 13.51 0.58
C LYS A 98 -17.39 13.57 -0.94
N PHE A 99 -17.03 12.52 -1.67
CA PHE A 99 -17.25 12.42 -3.12
C PHE A 99 -18.71 12.58 -3.52
N ILE A 100 -19.64 11.97 -2.74
CA ILE A 100 -21.08 12.04 -3.00
C ILE A 100 -21.65 13.42 -2.63
N LYS A 101 -21.32 13.93 -1.45
CA LYS A 101 -21.96 15.12 -0.87
C LYS A 101 -21.32 16.44 -1.32
N LYS A 102 -20.01 16.45 -1.56
CA LYS A 102 -19.21 17.66 -1.80
C LYS A 102 -18.08 17.39 -2.81
N PRO A 103 -18.40 17.15 -4.10
CA PRO A 103 -17.40 16.70 -5.09
C PRO A 103 -16.22 17.66 -5.28
N LYS A 104 -16.44 18.97 -5.21
CA LYS A 104 -15.37 19.97 -5.32
C LYS A 104 -14.39 19.88 -4.15
N GLU A 105 -14.90 19.74 -2.92
CA GLU A 105 -14.07 19.53 -1.74
C GLU A 105 -13.35 18.18 -1.79
N PHE A 106 -14.03 17.12 -2.27
CA PHE A 106 -13.40 15.81 -2.46
C PHE A 106 -12.15 15.92 -3.32
N ASN A 107 -12.24 16.50 -4.50
CA ASN A 107 -11.10 16.61 -5.42
C ASN A 107 -9.90 17.30 -4.77
N PHE A 108 -10.15 18.41 -4.06
CA PHE A 108 -9.09 19.15 -3.38
C PHE A 108 -8.46 18.33 -2.24
N PHE A 109 -9.26 17.84 -1.30
CA PHE A 109 -8.75 17.16 -0.11
C PHE A 109 -8.17 15.79 -0.43
N TYR A 110 -8.77 15.03 -1.37
CA TYR A 110 -8.28 13.72 -1.74
C TYR A 110 -6.95 13.83 -2.49
N LYS A 111 -6.83 14.79 -3.41
CA LYS A 111 -5.57 15.09 -4.06
C LYS A 111 -4.49 15.47 -3.05
N LEU A 112 -4.78 16.38 -2.12
CA LEU A 112 -3.84 16.80 -1.08
C LEU A 112 -3.39 15.60 -0.19
N PHE A 113 -4.32 14.72 0.17
CA PHE A 113 -4.03 13.50 0.93
C PHE A 113 -3.07 12.58 0.15
N ILE A 114 -3.35 12.33 -1.13
CA ILE A 114 -2.49 11.47 -1.98
C ILE A 114 -1.13 12.14 -2.23
N ASP A 115 -1.08 13.44 -2.50
CA ASP A 115 0.17 14.18 -2.69
C ASP A 115 1.05 14.10 -1.44
N LYS A 116 0.48 14.31 -0.25
CA LYS A 116 1.19 14.21 1.02
C LYS A 116 1.67 12.79 1.29
N THR A 117 0.81 11.80 1.06
CA THR A 117 1.16 10.39 1.19
C THR A 117 2.32 10.04 0.27
N SER A 118 2.20 10.33 -1.03
CA SER A 118 3.23 10.04 -2.04
C SER A 118 4.56 10.73 -1.72
N TYR A 119 4.52 11.97 -1.25
CA TYR A 119 5.71 12.69 -0.80
C TYR A 119 6.43 11.94 0.34
N LEU A 120 5.70 11.54 1.38
CA LEU A 120 6.27 10.81 2.52
C LEU A 120 6.80 9.44 2.10
N LEU A 121 6.09 8.71 1.22
CA LEU A 121 6.54 7.43 0.68
C LEU A 121 7.87 7.57 -0.05
N LYS A 122 8.02 8.58 -0.90
CA LYS A 122 9.29 8.86 -1.59
C LYS A 122 10.42 9.23 -0.63
N LEU A 123 10.14 10.03 0.41
CA LEU A 123 11.14 10.37 1.42
C LEU A 123 11.72 9.13 2.10
N ILE A 124 10.87 8.17 2.46
CA ILE A 124 11.31 6.91 3.09
C ILE A 124 11.79 5.86 2.07
N GLY A 125 11.72 6.17 0.78
CA GLY A 125 12.19 5.30 -0.29
C GLY A 125 11.24 4.17 -0.66
N VAL A 126 9.95 4.29 -0.39
CA VAL A 126 8.88 3.42 -0.90
C VAL A 126 8.45 3.92 -2.28
N ASN A 127 8.25 3.00 -3.23
CA ASN A 127 7.88 3.34 -4.61
C ASN A 127 6.56 2.73 -5.09
N ILE A 128 5.91 1.88 -4.26
CA ILE A 128 4.60 1.30 -4.58
C ILE A 128 3.70 1.38 -3.34
N ASN A 129 2.50 1.95 -3.50
CA ASN A 129 1.45 1.89 -2.49
C ASN A 129 0.39 0.88 -2.91
N THR A 130 0.03 -0.08 -2.03
CA THR A 130 -0.99 -1.08 -2.33
C THR A 130 -2.40 -0.51 -2.10
N CYS A 131 -2.73 0.49 -2.87
CA CYS A 131 -4.01 1.19 -2.99
C CYS A 131 -4.36 1.34 -4.48
N PRO A 132 -5.65 1.49 -4.81
CA PRO A 132 -6.83 1.59 -3.96
C PRO A 132 -7.38 0.25 -3.47
N VAL A 133 -8.17 0.30 -2.36
CA VAL A 133 -9.07 -0.79 -1.96
C VAL A 133 -10.37 -0.64 -2.74
N LEU A 134 -10.72 -1.63 -3.56
CA LEU A 134 -11.92 -1.63 -4.41
C LEU A 134 -13.05 -2.54 -3.88
N ASP A 135 -12.86 -3.11 -2.70
CA ASP A 135 -13.91 -3.90 -2.04
C ASP A 135 -15.13 -3.03 -1.75
N LEU A 136 -16.31 -3.57 -2.06
CA LEU A 136 -17.58 -2.89 -1.82
C LEU A 136 -18.03 -3.08 -0.37
N ARG A 137 -18.63 -2.04 0.22
CA ARG A 137 -19.26 -2.15 1.54
C ARG A 137 -20.62 -2.84 1.38
N LYS A 138 -20.76 -4.05 1.91
CA LYS A 138 -22.01 -4.78 1.95
C LYS A 138 -22.64 -4.70 3.34
N LYS A 139 -23.98 -4.63 3.41
CA LYS A 139 -24.71 -4.70 4.67
C LYS A 139 -24.54 -6.12 5.26
N GLY A 140 -24.15 -6.22 6.52
CA GLY A 140 -23.87 -7.51 7.17
C GLY A 140 -22.49 -8.11 6.88
N SER A 141 -21.65 -7.48 6.06
CA SER A 141 -20.30 -7.96 5.81
C SER A 141 -19.37 -7.72 7.00
N SER A 142 -18.32 -8.56 7.09
CA SER A 142 -17.27 -8.48 8.10
C SER A 142 -16.72 -7.05 8.27
N SER A 143 -16.41 -6.68 9.51
CA SER A 143 -15.75 -5.40 9.85
C SER A 143 -14.33 -5.25 9.27
N ILE A 144 -13.78 -6.31 8.66
CA ILE A 144 -12.44 -6.33 8.07
C ILE A 144 -12.29 -5.24 6.99
N ILE A 145 -13.28 -5.08 6.12
CA ILE A 145 -13.29 -3.99 5.14
C ILE A 145 -13.83 -2.71 5.78
N GLY A 146 -15.06 -2.71 6.28
CA GLY A 146 -15.67 -1.59 7.00
C GLY A 146 -15.40 -0.22 6.34
N ASP A 147 -14.76 0.67 7.07
CA ASP A 147 -14.39 2.04 6.68
C ASP A 147 -13.23 2.13 5.65
N ARG A 148 -12.61 0.99 5.31
CA ARG A 148 -11.63 0.88 4.22
C ARG A 148 -12.29 0.90 2.83
N SER A 149 -13.60 0.70 2.73
CA SER A 149 -14.36 0.83 1.49
C SER A 149 -14.84 2.25 1.26
N PHE A 150 -14.72 2.73 0.01
CA PHE A 150 -15.24 4.05 -0.38
C PHE A 150 -16.78 4.09 -0.39
N SER A 151 -17.44 3.01 -0.82
CA SER A 151 -18.89 2.97 -0.98
C SER A 151 -19.40 1.52 -1.17
N SER A 152 -20.72 1.35 -1.06
CA SER A 152 -21.43 0.16 -1.54
C SER A 152 -21.75 0.21 -3.04
N ASN A 153 -21.59 1.37 -3.68
CA ASN A 153 -21.89 1.55 -5.11
C ASN A 153 -20.61 1.32 -5.94
N PRO A 154 -20.57 0.30 -6.83
CA PRO A 154 -19.39 -0.02 -7.62
C PRO A 154 -18.94 1.12 -8.55
N LYS A 155 -19.86 1.91 -9.10
CA LYS A 155 -19.52 3.06 -9.96
C LYS A 155 -18.76 4.15 -9.18
N ILE A 156 -19.11 4.37 -7.91
CA ILE A 156 -18.43 5.33 -7.04
C ILE A 156 -17.04 4.80 -6.68
N VAL A 157 -16.95 3.52 -6.29
CA VAL A 157 -15.68 2.88 -5.93
C VAL A 157 -14.70 2.90 -7.11
N SER A 158 -15.16 2.54 -8.31
CA SER A 158 -14.36 2.60 -9.53
C SER A 158 -13.85 4.03 -9.81
N LYS A 159 -14.73 5.02 -9.75
CA LYS A 159 -14.38 6.42 -10.01
C LYS A 159 -13.33 6.96 -9.02
N ILE A 160 -13.49 6.68 -7.72
CA ILE A 160 -12.50 7.09 -6.71
C ILE A 160 -11.20 6.29 -6.87
N GLY A 161 -11.30 5.02 -7.25
CA GLY A 161 -10.15 4.18 -7.60
C GLY A 161 -9.29 4.80 -8.71
N ASP A 162 -9.92 5.30 -9.77
CA ASP A 162 -9.25 6.01 -10.87
C ASP A 162 -8.51 7.27 -10.37
N TYR A 163 -9.14 8.07 -9.52
CA TYR A 163 -8.47 9.23 -8.89
C TYR A 163 -7.26 8.79 -8.06
N CYS A 164 -7.40 7.72 -7.27
CA CYS A 164 -6.32 7.19 -6.44
C CYS A 164 -5.10 6.81 -7.28
N ILE A 165 -5.33 6.03 -8.35
CA ILE A 165 -4.28 5.56 -9.26
C ILE A 165 -3.60 6.75 -9.93
N ASN A 166 -4.39 7.63 -10.55
CA ASN A 166 -3.85 8.76 -11.31
C ASN A 166 -3.04 9.71 -10.42
N TYR A 167 -3.52 10.03 -9.20
CA TYR A 167 -2.80 10.93 -8.30
C TYR A 167 -1.50 10.32 -7.78
N HIS A 168 -1.46 9.01 -7.47
CA HIS A 168 -0.22 8.33 -7.10
C HIS A 168 0.77 8.31 -8.27
N HIS A 169 0.32 7.94 -9.47
CA HIS A 169 1.16 7.88 -10.66
C HIS A 169 1.74 9.24 -11.04
N ASN A 170 0.94 10.31 -10.96
CA ASN A 170 1.41 11.68 -11.19
C ASN A 170 2.49 12.11 -10.18
N ASN A 171 2.51 11.49 -9.00
CA ASN A 171 3.54 11.68 -7.99
C ASN A 171 4.71 10.68 -8.10
N GLY A 172 4.74 9.81 -9.12
CA GLY A 172 5.80 8.82 -9.33
C GLY A 172 5.75 7.64 -8.35
N VAL A 173 4.58 7.33 -7.78
CA VAL A 173 4.33 6.16 -6.93
C VAL A 173 3.46 5.16 -7.66
N GLY A 174 3.93 3.92 -7.79
CA GLY A 174 3.15 2.81 -8.34
C GLY A 174 1.99 2.42 -7.42
N THR A 175 0.96 1.76 -8.00
CA THR A 175 -0.23 1.34 -7.26
C THR A 175 -0.50 -0.14 -7.45
N VAL A 176 -1.18 -0.76 -6.48
CA VAL A 176 -1.69 -2.14 -6.57
C VAL A 176 -3.15 -2.13 -6.13
N ILE A 177 -4.03 -2.48 -7.05
CA ILE A 177 -5.47 -2.65 -6.80
C ILE A 177 -5.69 -3.86 -5.89
N LYS A 178 -6.55 -3.74 -4.88
CA LYS A 178 -6.91 -4.82 -3.97
C LYS A 178 -8.36 -4.72 -3.49
N HIS A 179 -9.01 -5.84 -3.14
CA HIS A 179 -8.47 -7.20 -3.16
C HIS A 179 -9.10 -7.94 -4.33
N ILE A 180 -8.30 -8.68 -5.07
CA ILE A 180 -8.77 -9.46 -6.21
C ILE A 180 -8.24 -10.89 -6.06
N PRO A 181 -9.14 -11.88 -5.86
CA PRO A 181 -10.60 -11.74 -5.62
C PRO A 181 -10.92 -10.96 -4.34
N CYS A 182 -12.18 -10.53 -4.20
CA CYS A 182 -12.62 -9.71 -3.05
C CYS A 182 -12.28 -10.38 -1.71
N LEU A 183 -11.66 -9.63 -0.77
CA LEU A 183 -11.25 -10.16 0.53
C LEU A 183 -12.39 -10.82 1.32
N LEU A 184 -13.61 -10.30 1.20
CA LEU A 184 -14.79 -10.86 1.89
C LEU A 184 -15.12 -12.29 1.46
N TYR A 185 -14.86 -12.66 0.22
CA TYR A 185 -15.09 -14.02 -0.28
C TYR A 185 -13.96 -15.00 0.06
N THR A 186 -12.75 -14.49 0.26
CA THR A 186 -11.60 -15.33 0.63
C THR A 186 -11.56 -15.66 2.12
N SER A 187 -12.07 -14.77 2.99
CA SER A 187 -12.19 -15.04 4.44
C SER A 187 -13.27 -16.08 4.74
N ASP A 188 -14.39 -16.02 4.04
CA ASP A 188 -15.49 -17.01 4.21
C ASP A 188 -15.04 -18.42 3.77
N ALA A 189 -14.21 -18.53 2.71
CA ALA A 189 -13.68 -19.81 2.26
C ALA A 189 -12.64 -20.42 3.23
N ALA A 190 -11.96 -19.60 4.05
CA ALA A 190 -11.01 -20.09 5.05
C ALA A 190 -11.72 -20.64 6.31
N ASP A 191 -12.90 -20.10 6.65
CA ASP A 191 -13.70 -20.54 7.79
C ASP A 191 -14.43 -21.87 7.51
N ASP A 192 -14.74 -22.19 6.24
CA ASP A 192 -15.35 -23.45 5.82
C ASP A 192 -14.40 -24.67 5.94
N PHE A 193 -13.08 -24.44 6.08
CA PHE A 193 -12.09 -25.52 6.26
C PHE A 193 -11.75 -25.82 7.72
N THR A 194 -12.38 -25.13 8.69
CA THR A 194 -12.09 -25.30 10.13
C THR A 194 -13.28 -25.92 10.91
N SER A 195 -14.31 -26.41 10.23
CA SER A 195 -15.46 -27.14 10.83
C SER A 195 -15.35 -28.64 10.59
#